data_df116c590cd7ae0dc1b5796ceefc9a7d
#
_entry.id   df116c590cd7ae0dc1b5796ceefc9a7d
#
_cell.length_a   1.000
_cell.length_b   1.000
_cell.length_c   1.000
_cell.angle_alpha   90.00
_cell.angle_beta   90.00
_cell.angle_gamma   90.00
#
_symmetry.space_group_name_H-M   'P 1'
#
loop_
_entity.id
_entity.type
_entity.pdbx_description
1 polymer ?
#
loop_
_entity_poly.entity_id
_entity_poly.type
_entity_poly.pdbx_seq_one_letter_code
_entity_poly.pdbx_strand_id
1 'polypeptide(L)'
;MDIEKMLKEITAAYNNFDYQSHLKQPDELYHYTSLNTLQIILKNKQRRFTNRAYLNDKSEGTYVLSLCKEKIDELWPWEDGVYKRNTKKSFCEYLDSALEEFDTSLFQSYQVSFSYKADSLSMWNYYAQGDGCNLRFSTDFLENFRGRLVDPKAKSLVFLYGNVVYNQDDQLTVLKEIFNAFKPHGAFPATKQLYYCMAQCILKMGSFFKHPSFEDERECRIVFNLSVKNNSNEFHQLIHPEDGTPYKRKVYAKQGMLVPYVDIDFDLKYLQSITVSPTSNFKKVKQGLKIVLCEQGITDLPINHSEIPLRF
;
A
#
# COMPACT_ATOMS: atom_id res chain seq x y z
N MET A 1 14.36 23.14 29.99
CA MET A 1 14.23 22.62 28.61
C MET A 1 12.90 23.07 28.04
N ASP A 2 12.91 23.61 26.84
CA ASP A 2 11.71 24.14 26.19
C ASP A 2 10.91 23.00 25.56
N ILE A 3 9.80 22.62 26.20
CA ILE A 3 8.92 21.53 25.75
C ILE A 3 8.32 21.84 24.38
N GLU A 4 8.00 23.11 24.12
CA GLU A 4 7.42 23.52 22.83
C GLU A 4 8.42 23.34 21.69
N LYS A 5 9.68 23.69 21.91
CA LYS A 5 10.76 23.45 20.96
C LYS A 5 10.92 21.96 20.66
N MET A 6 10.93 21.11 21.69
CA MET A 6 11.01 19.67 21.57
C MET A 6 9.88 19.09 20.73
N LEU A 7 8.64 19.47 21.03
CA LEU A 7 7.47 18.98 20.27
C LEU A 7 7.54 19.38 18.79
N LYS A 8 8.03 20.59 18.49
CA LYS A 8 8.26 21.06 17.12
C LYS A 8 9.32 20.20 16.41
N GLU A 9 10.41 19.85 17.09
CA GLU A 9 11.48 19.03 16.54
C GLU A 9 11.00 17.60 16.27
N ILE A 10 10.29 16.95 17.19
CA ILE A 10 9.68 15.62 16.99
C ILE A 10 8.73 15.63 15.79
N THR A 11 7.88 16.65 15.70
CA THR A 11 6.95 16.81 14.58
C THR A 11 7.69 17.04 13.27
N ALA A 12 8.79 17.78 13.29
CA ALA A 12 9.63 17.99 12.11
C ALA A 12 10.29 16.68 11.65
N ALA A 13 10.83 15.87 12.58
CA ALA A 13 11.40 14.55 12.25
C ALA A 13 10.36 13.64 11.58
N TYR A 14 9.13 13.62 12.11
CA TYR A 14 8.02 12.87 11.53
C TYR A 14 7.64 13.34 10.12
N ASN A 15 7.53 14.66 9.92
CA ASN A 15 7.11 15.25 8.65
C ASN A 15 8.18 15.16 7.56
N ASN A 16 9.46 15.12 7.95
CA ASN A 16 10.60 15.13 7.04
C ASN A 16 11.14 13.72 6.76
N PHE A 17 10.59 12.66 7.37
CA PHE A 17 11.02 11.30 7.08
C PHE A 17 10.69 10.95 5.63
N ASP A 18 11.71 10.65 4.85
CA ASP A 18 11.56 10.32 3.43
C ASP A 18 11.24 8.83 3.24
N TYR A 19 9.96 8.49 3.38
CA TYR A 19 9.47 7.12 3.21
C TYR A 19 9.78 6.56 1.82
N GLN A 20 9.73 7.41 0.78
CA GLN A 20 9.84 6.95 -0.60
C GLN A 20 11.26 6.49 -0.95
N SER A 21 12.29 7.09 -0.34
CA SER A 21 13.69 6.71 -0.56
C SER A 21 14.02 5.28 -0.08
N HIS A 22 13.22 4.73 0.83
CA HIS A 22 13.38 3.37 1.35
C HIS A 22 12.63 2.30 0.53
N LEU A 23 11.89 2.71 -0.50
CA LEU A 23 11.06 1.83 -1.31
C LEU A 23 11.68 1.65 -2.70
N LYS A 24 12.08 0.42 -3.00
CA LYS A 24 12.55 0.06 -4.34
C LYS A 24 11.41 0.18 -5.33
N GLN A 25 11.69 0.85 -6.46
CA GLN A 25 10.70 0.99 -7.52
C GLN A 25 10.59 -0.31 -8.31
N PRO A 26 9.38 -0.70 -8.77
CA PRO A 26 9.21 -1.83 -9.67
C PRO A 26 9.69 -1.49 -11.08
N ASP A 27 10.28 -2.47 -11.75
CA ASP A 27 10.59 -2.35 -13.17
C ASP A 27 9.36 -2.58 -14.06
N GLU A 28 8.41 -3.38 -13.56
CA GLU A 28 7.18 -3.76 -14.24
C GLU A 28 6.01 -3.88 -13.25
N LEU A 29 4.79 -3.69 -13.75
CA LEU A 29 3.56 -3.76 -12.96
C LEU A 29 2.56 -4.71 -13.60
N TYR A 30 2.19 -5.76 -12.90
CA TYR A 30 1.23 -6.77 -13.32
C TYR A 30 0.09 -6.88 -12.32
N HIS A 31 -1.15 -6.82 -12.80
CA HIS A 31 -2.32 -7.01 -11.95
C HIS A 31 -3.11 -8.24 -12.38
N TYR A 32 -3.04 -9.28 -11.56
CA TYR A 32 -3.80 -10.51 -11.74
C TYR A 32 -5.23 -10.34 -11.26
N THR A 33 -6.21 -10.74 -12.07
CA THR A 33 -7.61 -10.54 -11.75
C THR A 33 -8.52 -11.49 -12.56
N SER A 34 -9.80 -11.59 -12.16
CA SER A 34 -10.79 -12.32 -12.94
C SER A 34 -11.21 -11.54 -14.19
N LEU A 35 -11.74 -12.25 -15.19
CA LEU A 35 -12.28 -11.61 -16.41
C LEU A 35 -13.45 -10.66 -16.10
N ASN A 36 -14.27 -10.95 -15.09
CA ASN A 36 -15.34 -10.05 -14.66
C ASN A 36 -14.79 -8.75 -14.11
N THR A 37 -13.77 -8.83 -13.26
CA THR A 37 -13.13 -7.61 -12.71
C THR A 37 -12.42 -6.82 -13.80
N LEU A 38 -11.78 -7.47 -14.77
CA LEU A 38 -11.21 -6.82 -15.93
C LEU A 38 -12.24 -5.96 -16.68
N GLN A 39 -13.42 -6.52 -16.97
CA GLN A 39 -14.50 -5.75 -17.65
C GLN A 39 -14.88 -4.49 -16.86
N ILE A 40 -15.01 -4.60 -15.54
CA ILE A 40 -15.33 -3.46 -14.67
C ILE A 40 -14.20 -2.42 -14.74
N ILE A 41 -12.93 -2.85 -14.68
CA ILE A 41 -11.76 -1.95 -14.77
C ILE A 41 -11.75 -1.20 -16.10
N LEU A 42 -11.92 -1.88 -17.20
CA LEU A 42 -11.91 -1.28 -18.54
C LEU A 42 -13.08 -0.32 -18.75
N LYS A 43 -14.29 -0.73 -18.36
CA LYS A 43 -15.51 0.07 -18.51
C LYS A 43 -15.48 1.36 -17.68
N ASN A 44 -15.07 1.24 -16.42
CA ASN A 44 -15.09 2.37 -15.49
C ASN A 44 -13.80 3.20 -15.53
N LYS A 45 -12.72 2.66 -16.11
CA LYS A 45 -11.37 3.27 -16.08
C LYS A 45 -10.93 3.61 -14.66
N GLN A 46 -11.24 2.72 -13.71
CA GLN A 46 -10.99 2.91 -12.28
C GLN A 46 -10.21 1.73 -11.68
N ARG A 47 -9.36 2.06 -10.70
CA ARG A 47 -8.68 1.08 -9.86
C ARG A 47 -9.23 1.19 -8.44
N ARG A 48 -9.57 0.03 -7.88
CA ARG A 48 -10.05 -0.07 -6.51
C ARG A 48 -8.88 -0.11 -5.54
N PHE A 49 -8.88 0.82 -4.60
CA PHE A 49 -8.03 0.82 -3.44
C PHE A 49 -8.82 0.35 -2.24
N THR A 50 -8.41 -0.76 -1.66
CA THR A 50 -9.10 -1.38 -0.52
C THR A 50 -8.48 -0.90 0.78
N ASN A 51 -9.31 -0.70 1.80
CA ASN A 51 -8.82 -0.40 3.14
C ASN A 51 -7.96 -1.56 3.65
N ARG A 52 -6.76 -1.24 4.16
CA ARG A 52 -5.75 -2.21 4.58
C ARG A 52 -6.26 -3.18 5.64
N ALA A 53 -7.05 -2.72 6.61
CA ALA A 53 -7.58 -3.53 7.69
C ALA A 53 -8.49 -4.70 7.22
N TYR A 54 -8.92 -4.68 5.95
CA TYR A 54 -9.83 -5.67 5.34
C TYR A 54 -9.17 -6.55 4.27
N LEU A 55 -7.85 -6.54 4.17
CA LEU A 55 -7.12 -7.36 3.22
C LEU A 55 -7.04 -8.84 3.66
N ASN A 56 -6.64 -9.71 2.75
CA ASN A 56 -6.66 -11.16 2.99
C ASN A 56 -5.61 -11.60 4.00
N ASP A 57 -4.50 -10.91 4.10
CA ASP A 57 -3.44 -11.21 5.06
C ASP A 57 -3.79 -10.59 6.42
N LYS A 58 -4.18 -11.44 7.36
CA LYS A 58 -4.50 -11.02 8.74
C LYS A 58 -3.30 -10.45 9.50
N SER A 59 -2.09 -10.73 9.04
CA SER A 59 -0.86 -10.20 9.65
C SER A 59 -0.52 -8.79 9.16
N GLU A 60 -1.16 -8.31 8.09
CA GLU A 60 -0.92 -6.96 7.59
C GLU A 60 -1.23 -5.91 8.66
N GLY A 61 -0.24 -5.10 8.98
CA GLY A 61 -0.30 -4.11 10.07
C GLY A 61 0.19 -4.63 11.41
N THR A 62 -0.07 -5.88 11.79
CA THR A 62 0.45 -6.45 13.04
C THR A 62 1.88 -6.97 12.89
N TYR A 63 2.25 -7.44 11.70
CA TYR A 63 3.56 -8.02 11.43
C TYR A 63 4.72 -7.07 11.76
N VAL A 64 4.66 -5.84 11.25
CA VAL A 64 5.73 -4.86 11.51
C VAL A 64 5.84 -4.50 12.99
N LEU A 65 4.71 -4.43 13.71
CA LEU A 65 4.72 -4.15 15.15
C LEU A 65 5.29 -5.31 15.95
N SER A 66 4.97 -6.55 15.57
CA SER A 66 5.54 -7.75 16.19
C SER A 66 7.05 -7.82 15.94
N LEU A 67 7.51 -7.59 14.72
CA LEU A 67 8.92 -7.52 14.37
C LEU A 67 9.64 -6.42 15.17
N CYS A 68 9.04 -5.24 15.26
CA CYS A 68 9.59 -4.11 16.01
C CYS A 68 9.75 -4.46 17.50
N LYS A 69 8.74 -5.08 18.12
CA LYS A 69 8.81 -5.50 19.53
C LYS A 69 9.82 -6.60 19.77
N GLU A 70 9.89 -7.60 18.89
CA GLU A 70 10.86 -8.70 18.96
C GLU A 70 12.30 -8.17 18.88
N LYS A 71 12.53 -7.19 18.02
CA LYS A 71 13.87 -6.62 17.75
C LYS A 71 14.14 -5.30 18.45
N ILE A 72 13.34 -4.94 19.45
CA ILE A 72 13.42 -3.62 20.11
C ILE A 72 14.80 -3.30 20.68
N ASP A 73 15.52 -4.31 21.17
CA ASP A 73 16.85 -4.11 21.74
C ASP A 73 17.90 -3.75 20.67
N GLU A 74 17.74 -4.24 19.43
CA GLU A 74 18.58 -3.88 18.30
C GLU A 74 18.20 -2.53 17.68
N LEU A 75 16.93 -2.17 17.77
CA LEU A 75 16.37 -0.97 17.16
C LEU A 75 16.51 0.26 18.04
N TRP A 76 16.58 0.08 19.38
CA TRP A 76 16.57 1.18 20.34
C TRP A 76 17.87 1.97 20.29
N PRO A 77 17.86 3.24 19.82
CA PRO A 77 19.10 3.98 19.54
C PRO A 77 19.68 4.68 20.77
N TRP A 78 19.01 4.60 21.92
CA TRP A 78 19.40 5.29 23.15
C TRP A 78 20.09 4.34 24.12
N GLU A 79 21.18 4.81 24.76
CA GLU A 79 21.89 4.07 25.78
C GLU A 79 21.08 3.97 27.08
N ASP A 80 21.20 2.86 27.79
CA ASP A 80 20.43 2.53 29.00
C ASP A 80 20.61 3.52 30.16
N GLY A 81 21.66 4.33 30.15
CA GLY A 81 21.95 5.33 31.20
C GLY A 81 21.14 6.63 31.10
N VAL A 82 20.59 6.93 29.92
CA VAL A 82 19.87 8.21 29.68
C VAL A 82 18.37 8.03 29.86
N TYR A 83 17.85 6.83 29.68
CA TYR A 83 16.43 6.53 29.81
C TYR A 83 16.24 5.36 30.78
N LYS A 84 15.30 5.57 31.73
CA LYS A 84 14.90 4.51 32.64
C LYS A 84 14.44 3.28 31.86
N ARG A 85 14.75 2.08 32.34
CA ARG A 85 14.38 0.77 31.81
C ARG A 85 12.93 0.64 31.30
N ASN A 86 12.05 1.49 31.81
CA ASN A 86 10.62 1.53 31.48
C ASN A 86 10.30 2.15 30.11
N THR A 87 11.23 2.87 29.45
CA THR A 87 10.94 3.60 28.19
C THR A 87 10.72 2.67 27.03
N LYS A 88 11.59 1.66 26.84
CA LYS A 88 11.40 0.60 25.84
C LYS A 88 10.08 -0.14 26.07
N LYS A 89 9.83 -0.53 27.32
CA LYS A 89 8.61 -1.24 27.70
C LYS A 89 7.37 -0.40 27.41
N SER A 90 7.36 0.86 27.83
CA SER A 90 6.24 1.78 27.57
C SER A 90 6.02 2.05 26.09
N PHE A 91 7.08 2.08 25.27
CA PHE A 91 6.95 2.17 23.83
C PHE A 91 6.34 0.90 23.23
N CYS A 92 6.78 -0.29 23.64
CA CYS A 92 6.18 -1.56 23.21
C CYS A 92 4.69 -1.66 23.60
N GLU A 93 4.33 -1.23 24.82
CA GLU A 93 2.93 -1.15 25.28
C GLU A 93 2.13 -0.16 24.42
N TYR A 94 2.73 0.97 24.05
CA TYR A 94 2.12 1.94 23.13
C TYR A 94 1.85 1.33 21.74
N LEU A 95 2.79 0.54 21.20
CA LEU A 95 2.62 -0.11 19.90
C LEU A 95 1.41 -1.05 19.86
N ASP A 96 1.01 -1.64 20.97
CA ASP A 96 -0.18 -2.52 21.06
C ASP A 96 -1.49 -1.74 20.82
N SER A 97 -1.57 -0.49 21.25
CA SER A 97 -2.73 0.40 20.99
C SER A 97 -2.63 1.17 19.69
N ALA A 98 -1.42 1.39 19.17
CA ALA A 98 -1.18 2.25 18.01
C ALA A 98 -1.84 1.74 16.72
N LEU A 99 -1.95 0.41 16.55
CA LEU A 99 -2.60 -0.18 15.39
C LEU A 99 -4.09 0.10 15.38
N GLU A 100 -4.74 -0.05 16.53
CA GLU A 100 -6.17 0.22 16.68
C GLU A 100 -6.48 1.69 16.39
N GLU A 101 -5.66 2.60 16.92
CA GLU A 101 -5.75 4.03 16.60
C GLU A 101 -5.56 4.30 15.11
N PHE A 102 -4.59 3.63 14.47
CA PHE A 102 -4.28 3.81 13.06
C PHE A 102 -5.41 3.32 12.15
N ASP A 103 -6.03 2.19 12.47
CA ASP A 103 -7.06 1.58 11.62
C ASP A 103 -8.47 2.13 11.87
N THR A 104 -8.75 2.70 13.05
CA THR A 104 -10.12 3.04 13.46
C THR A 104 -10.44 4.54 13.47
N SER A 105 -9.45 5.43 13.68
CA SER A 105 -9.85 6.78 14.08
C SER A 105 -9.69 7.88 13.05
N LEU A 106 -8.49 8.21 12.67
CA LEU A 106 -8.25 9.44 11.90
C LEU A 106 -7.44 9.19 10.62
N PHE A 107 -6.67 8.10 10.60
CA PHE A 107 -5.83 7.76 9.46
C PHE A 107 -6.20 6.37 8.96
N GLN A 108 -6.76 6.32 7.77
CA GLN A 108 -7.06 5.05 7.10
C GLN A 108 -6.09 4.86 5.95
N SER A 109 -5.53 3.67 5.86
CA SER A 109 -4.68 3.27 4.75
C SER A 109 -5.49 2.53 3.70
N TYR A 110 -5.40 2.99 2.45
CA TYR A 110 -5.99 2.35 1.28
C TYR A 110 -4.90 1.95 0.33
N GLN A 111 -4.98 0.74 -0.19
CA GLN A 111 -3.94 0.22 -1.08
C GLN A 111 -4.49 -0.58 -2.26
N VAL A 112 -3.68 -0.63 -3.30
CA VAL A 112 -3.81 -1.56 -4.42
C VAL A 112 -2.49 -2.26 -4.62
N SER A 113 -2.58 -3.56 -4.89
CA SER A 113 -1.41 -4.43 -5.08
C SER A 113 -1.26 -4.81 -6.55
N PHE A 114 -0.01 -4.86 -6.98
CA PHE A 114 0.47 -5.40 -8.23
C PHE A 114 1.53 -6.46 -7.93
N SER A 115 1.89 -7.25 -8.92
CA SER A 115 3.10 -8.06 -8.90
C SER A 115 4.11 -7.50 -9.88
N TYR A 116 5.41 -7.66 -9.64
CA TYR A 116 6.42 -7.42 -10.66
C TYR A 116 6.83 -8.72 -11.38
N LYS A 117 6.01 -9.78 -11.29
CA LYS A 117 6.19 -11.07 -11.97
C LYS A 117 5.12 -11.26 -13.05
N ALA A 118 5.57 -11.39 -14.28
CA ALA A 118 4.71 -11.41 -15.48
C ALA A 118 3.82 -12.66 -15.58
N ASP A 119 4.35 -13.83 -15.25
CA ASP A 119 3.69 -15.12 -15.43
C ASP A 119 4.04 -16.01 -14.23
N SER A 120 3.15 -16.08 -13.25
CA SER A 120 3.36 -16.76 -11.99
C SER A 120 2.21 -17.69 -11.66
N LEU A 121 2.53 -18.98 -11.47
CA LEU A 121 1.53 -20.00 -11.14
C LEU A 121 0.76 -19.68 -9.85
N SER A 122 1.47 -19.22 -8.81
CA SER A 122 0.84 -18.80 -7.55
C SER A 122 -0.13 -17.64 -7.78
N MET A 123 0.25 -16.64 -8.57
CA MET A 123 -0.59 -15.48 -8.86
C MET A 123 -1.83 -15.85 -9.69
N TRP A 124 -1.70 -16.79 -10.65
CA TRP A 124 -2.83 -17.30 -11.40
C TRP A 124 -3.86 -17.97 -10.47
N ASN A 125 -3.39 -18.78 -9.54
CA ASN A 125 -4.26 -19.52 -8.62
C ASN A 125 -4.91 -18.60 -7.57
N TYR A 126 -4.15 -17.72 -6.95
CA TYR A 126 -4.65 -16.91 -5.83
C TYR A 126 -5.47 -15.69 -6.25
N TYR A 127 -5.10 -15.05 -7.36
CA TYR A 127 -5.66 -13.74 -7.72
C TYR A 127 -6.45 -13.73 -9.02
N ALA A 128 -6.13 -14.59 -9.97
CA ALA A 128 -6.87 -14.73 -11.23
C ALA A 128 -7.92 -15.85 -11.20
N GLN A 129 -8.11 -16.51 -10.07
CA GLN A 129 -9.08 -17.61 -9.90
C GLN A 129 -8.90 -18.77 -10.91
N GLY A 130 -7.70 -18.97 -11.39
CA GLY A 130 -7.35 -19.99 -12.38
C GLY A 130 -7.64 -19.59 -13.83
N ASP A 131 -8.75 -18.94 -14.13
CA ASP A 131 -9.26 -18.65 -15.49
C ASP A 131 -9.29 -17.15 -15.86
N GLY A 132 -8.64 -16.31 -15.09
CA GLY A 132 -8.63 -14.86 -15.27
C GLY A 132 -7.59 -14.33 -16.26
N CYS A 133 -7.09 -13.17 -15.95
CA CYS A 133 -6.09 -12.48 -16.75
C CYS A 133 -5.10 -11.71 -15.90
N ASN A 134 -4.01 -11.29 -16.54
CA ASN A 134 -2.98 -10.41 -15.98
C ASN A 134 -2.90 -9.15 -16.85
N LEU A 135 -2.97 -7.98 -16.22
CA LEU A 135 -2.88 -6.68 -16.85
C LEU A 135 -1.48 -6.11 -16.62
N ARG A 136 -0.73 -5.86 -17.68
CA ARG A 136 0.56 -5.18 -17.60
C ARG A 136 0.37 -3.67 -17.76
N PHE A 137 0.89 -2.92 -16.81
CA PHE A 137 0.90 -1.45 -16.82
C PHE A 137 2.31 -0.90 -16.99
N SER A 138 2.44 0.25 -17.64
CA SER A 138 3.66 1.05 -17.64
C SER A 138 3.96 1.56 -16.23
N THR A 139 5.22 1.62 -15.84
CA THR A 139 5.64 2.20 -14.55
C THR A 139 5.37 3.71 -14.46
N ASP A 140 5.29 4.42 -15.59
CA ASP A 140 4.84 5.82 -15.65
C ASP A 140 3.44 6.02 -15.05
N PHE A 141 2.65 4.95 -14.98
CA PHE A 141 1.36 4.94 -14.28
C PHE A 141 1.48 5.42 -12.83
N LEU A 142 2.54 5.03 -12.13
CA LEU A 142 2.77 5.37 -10.72
C LEU A 142 2.96 6.88 -10.53
N GLU A 143 3.86 7.48 -11.32
CA GLU A 143 4.15 8.92 -11.21
C GLU A 143 2.97 9.78 -11.68
N ASN A 144 2.33 9.39 -12.77
CA ASN A 144 1.19 10.12 -13.30
C ASN A 144 -0.01 10.05 -12.35
N PHE A 145 -0.17 8.91 -11.67
CA PHE A 145 -1.19 8.69 -10.66
C PHE A 145 -0.98 9.64 -9.46
N ARG A 146 0.26 9.75 -8.99
CA ARG A 146 0.65 10.68 -7.93
C ARG A 146 0.32 12.13 -8.26
N GLY A 147 0.65 12.59 -9.47
CA GLY A 147 0.45 13.97 -9.88
C GLY A 147 -1.02 14.39 -10.05
N ARG A 148 -1.93 13.43 -10.26
CA ARG A 148 -3.34 13.71 -10.51
C ARG A 148 -4.22 13.73 -9.26
N LEU A 149 -3.83 13.03 -8.22
CA LEU A 149 -4.72 12.69 -7.12
C LEU A 149 -4.55 13.54 -5.88
N VAL A 150 -3.48 14.31 -5.80
CA VAL A 150 -3.14 15.05 -4.59
C VAL A 150 -3.55 16.50 -4.76
N ASP A 151 -4.51 16.96 -3.94
CA ASP A 151 -4.70 18.39 -3.77
C ASP A 151 -3.34 19.00 -3.34
N PRO A 152 -2.76 19.93 -4.12
CA PRO A 152 -1.50 20.58 -3.76
C PRO A 152 -1.51 21.26 -2.40
N LYS A 153 -2.72 21.53 -1.87
CA LYS A 153 -2.94 22.10 -0.54
C LYS A 153 -3.01 21.05 0.58
N ALA A 154 -3.18 19.77 0.23
CA ALA A 154 -3.27 18.69 1.21
C ALA A 154 -1.88 18.25 1.70
N LYS A 155 -1.33 18.97 2.66
CA LYS A 155 -0.03 18.67 3.29
C LYS A 155 0.02 17.33 4.04
N SER A 156 -1.11 16.69 4.27
CA SER A 156 -1.23 15.48 5.11
C SER A 156 -1.37 14.17 4.31
N LEU A 157 -1.51 14.23 2.99
CA LEU A 157 -1.60 13.02 2.17
C LEU A 157 -0.22 12.42 2.00
N VAL A 158 -0.03 11.21 2.49
CA VAL A 158 1.13 10.38 2.17
C VAL A 158 0.73 9.40 1.08
N PHE A 159 1.30 9.60 -0.10
CA PHE A 159 1.20 8.69 -1.24
C PHE A 159 2.55 8.00 -1.40
N LEU A 160 2.54 6.69 -1.25
CA LEU A 160 3.74 5.86 -1.35
C LEU A 160 3.52 4.74 -2.37
N TYR A 161 4.56 4.36 -3.07
CA TYR A 161 4.54 3.19 -3.94
C TYR A 161 5.93 2.53 -4.01
N GLY A 162 5.94 1.24 -4.19
CA GLY A 162 7.17 0.47 -4.29
C GLY A 162 6.98 -1.01 -4.04
N ASN A 163 8.08 -1.74 -4.17
CA ASN A 163 8.11 -3.18 -3.92
C ASN A 163 7.95 -3.47 -2.42
N VAL A 164 7.23 -4.53 -2.12
CA VAL A 164 7.11 -5.08 -0.77
C VAL A 164 8.45 -5.68 -0.36
N VAL A 165 8.87 -5.38 0.85
CA VAL A 165 10.12 -5.85 1.46
C VAL A 165 9.82 -7.14 2.24
N TYR A 166 10.39 -8.26 1.78
CA TYR A 166 10.21 -9.57 2.42
C TYR A 166 11.42 -9.96 3.27
N ASN A 167 12.62 -9.52 2.89
CA ASN A 167 13.84 -9.82 3.63
C ASN A 167 13.82 -9.09 4.98
N GLN A 168 14.01 -9.84 6.08
CA GLN A 168 13.92 -9.30 7.43
C GLN A 168 15.06 -8.33 7.76
N ASP A 169 16.28 -8.54 7.23
CA ASP A 169 17.41 -7.63 7.46
C ASP A 169 17.18 -6.27 6.79
N ASP A 170 16.58 -6.28 5.59
CA ASP A 170 16.18 -5.05 4.90
C ASP A 170 15.08 -4.31 5.67
N GLN A 171 14.09 -5.04 6.20
CA GLN A 171 13.05 -4.48 7.05
C GLN A 171 13.64 -3.84 8.32
N LEU A 172 14.58 -4.54 8.99
CA LEU A 172 15.27 -4.03 10.17
C LEU A 172 16.11 -2.79 9.85
N THR A 173 16.74 -2.75 8.69
CA THR A 173 17.49 -1.56 8.23
C THR A 173 16.59 -0.33 8.17
N VAL A 174 15.43 -0.45 7.53
CA VAL A 174 14.47 0.65 7.46
C VAL A 174 13.94 1.03 8.84
N LEU A 175 13.64 0.06 9.70
CA LEU A 175 13.21 0.35 11.08
C LEU A 175 14.30 1.09 11.86
N LYS A 176 15.57 0.68 11.76
CA LYS A 176 16.71 1.39 12.39
C LYS A 176 16.79 2.85 11.93
N GLU A 177 16.55 3.12 10.67
CA GLU A 177 16.55 4.49 10.15
C GLU A 177 15.38 5.33 10.70
N ILE A 178 14.19 4.72 10.86
CA ILE A 178 13.07 5.39 11.55
C ILE A 178 13.48 5.75 12.99
N PHE A 179 14.01 4.79 13.76
CA PHE A 179 14.43 5.06 15.13
C PHE A 179 15.53 6.12 15.21
N ASN A 180 16.51 6.09 14.30
CA ASN A 180 17.60 7.05 14.23
C ASN A 180 17.12 8.47 13.86
N ALA A 181 16.08 8.61 13.06
CA ALA A 181 15.48 9.92 12.75
C ALA A 181 14.99 10.64 14.01
N PHE A 182 14.58 9.88 15.04
CA PHE A 182 14.13 10.44 16.32
C PHE A 182 15.22 10.47 17.40
N LYS A 183 16.42 9.93 17.13
CA LYS A 183 17.53 9.86 18.10
C LYS A 183 17.95 11.22 18.66
N PRO A 184 18.09 12.29 17.86
CA PRO A 184 18.48 13.61 18.38
C PRO A 184 17.49 14.17 19.41
N HIS A 185 16.25 13.69 19.37
CA HIS A 185 15.14 14.16 20.21
C HIS A 185 15.00 13.29 21.48
N GLY A 186 15.79 12.23 21.58
CA GLY A 186 15.68 11.24 22.63
C GLY A 186 16.34 11.62 23.96
N ALA A 187 17.01 12.77 24.09
CA ALA A 187 17.46 13.32 25.38
C ALA A 187 16.30 13.83 26.26
N PHE A 188 15.08 13.71 25.77
CA PHE A 188 13.88 14.22 26.41
C PHE A 188 13.05 13.12 27.07
N PRO A 189 12.31 13.42 28.12
CA PRO A 189 11.41 12.40 28.70
C PRO A 189 10.49 11.87 27.58
N ALA A 190 10.40 10.55 27.52
CA ALA A 190 9.53 9.87 26.56
C ALA A 190 8.12 10.47 26.64
N THR A 191 7.74 11.19 25.61
CA THR A 191 6.44 11.82 25.52
C THR A 191 5.53 10.93 24.69
N LYS A 192 4.23 10.98 24.97
CA LYS A 192 3.23 10.33 24.11
C LYS A 192 3.38 10.77 22.64
N GLN A 193 3.77 12.04 22.41
CA GLN A 193 4.01 12.57 21.07
C GLN A 193 5.15 11.86 20.34
N LEU A 194 6.26 11.59 21.02
CA LEU A 194 7.38 10.83 20.43
C LEU A 194 6.93 9.44 20.03
N TYR A 195 6.27 8.72 20.93
CA TYR A 195 5.76 7.37 20.67
C TYR A 195 4.76 7.36 19.52
N TYR A 196 3.84 8.32 19.51
CA TYR A 196 2.88 8.49 18.43
C TYR A 196 3.59 8.69 17.08
N CYS A 197 4.50 9.64 16.97
CA CYS A 197 5.20 9.93 15.72
C CYS A 197 6.03 8.73 15.23
N MET A 198 6.76 8.05 16.12
CA MET A 198 7.52 6.86 15.79
C MET A 198 6.60 5.72 15.31
N ALA A 199 5.52 5.42 16.04
CA ALA A 199 4.58 4.38 15.69
C ALA A 199 3.90 4.66 14.34
N GLN A 200 3.54 5.92 14.05
CA GLN A 200 2.98 6.31 12.76
C GLN A 200 3.97 6.08 11.60
N CYS A 201 5.27 6.37 11.80
CA CYS A 201 6.30 6.08 10.81
C CYS A 201 6.42 4.57 10.57
N ILE A 202 6.47 3.77 11.64
CA ILE A 202 6.56 2.30 11.59
C ILE A 202 5.35 1.73 10.85
N LEU A 203 4.13 2.17 11.17
CA LEU A 203 2.89 1.68 10.55
C LEU A 203 2.78 2.05 9.07
N LYS A 204 3.24 3.24 8.68
CA LYS A 204 3.28 3.65 7.27
C LYS A 204 4.23 2.76 6.45
N MET A 205 5.47 2.56 6.93
CA MET A 205 6.42 1.65 6.29
C MET A 205 5.97 0.20 6.36
N GLY A 206 5.31 -0.20 7.44
CA GLY A 206 4.72 -1.52 7.61
C GLY A 206 3.71 -1.92 6.55
N SER A 207 3.12 -0.94 5.83
CA SER A 207 2.29 -1.22 4.65
C SER A 207 3.09 -1.85 3.50
N PHE A 208 4.42 -1.78 3.53
CA PHE A 208 5.31 -2.38 2.54
C PHE A 208 6.11 -3.56 3.10
N PHE A 209 5.87 -3.97 4.34
CA PHE A 209 6.52 -5.14 4.93
C PHE A 209 5.58 -6.33 4.91
N LYS A 210 6.11 -7.49 4.55
CA LYS A 210 5.35 -8.74 4.54
C LYS A 210 6.24 -9.88 5.00
N HIS A 211 5.65 -10.88 5.63
CA HIS A 211 6.39 -12.04 6.07
C HIS A 211 7.07 -12.75 4.88
N PRO A 212 8.32 -13.23 5.01
CA PRO A 212 9.08 -13.86 3.92
C PRO A 212 8.36 -15.00 3.19
N SER A 213 7.46 -15.71 3.86
CA SER A 213 6.64 -16.78 3.24
C SER A 213 5.77 -16.32 2.07
N PHE A 214 5.55 -15.02 1.90
CA PHE A 214 4.78 -14.45 0.79
C PHE A 214 5.64 -13.92 -0.34
N GLU A 215 6.94 -14.16 -0.32
CA GLU A 215 7.89 -13.60 -1.30
C GLU A 215 7.55 -13.98 -2.75
N ASP A 216 6.92 -15.15 -2.97
CA ASP A 216 6.49 -15.59 -4.30
C ASP A 216 5.47 -14.68 -4.97
N GLU A 217 4.76 -13.85 -4.20
CA GLU A 217 3.83 -12.87 -4.76
C GLU A 217 4.54 -11.76 -5.52
N ARG A 218 5.81 -11.49 -5.19
CA ARG A 218 6.61 -10.42 -5.80
C ARG A 218 5.80 -9.13 -5.91
N GLU A 219 5.26 -8.71 -4.78
CA GLU A 219 4.27 -7.65 -4.71
C GLU A 219 4.89 -6.26 -4.81
N CYS A 220 4.20 -5.37 -5.50
CA CYS A 220 4.38 -3.93 -5.47
C CYS A 220 3.07 -3.28 -5.04
N ARG A 221 3.13 -2.25 -4.23
CA ARG A 221 1.95 -1.56 -3.70
C ARG A 221 1.93 -0.08 -4.05
N ILE A 222 0.72 0.44 -4.18
CA ILE A 222 0.43 1.86 -4.07
C ILE A 222 -0.42 2.03 -2.81
N VAL A 223 -0.01 2.92 -1.93
CA VAL A 223 -0.66 3.13 -0.62
C VAL A 223 -0.97 4.61 -0.42
N PHE A 224 -2.18 4.90 0.00
CA PHE A 224 -2.58 6.21 0.51
C PHE A 224 -2.85 6.14 1.99
N ASN A 225 -2.31 7.08 2.73
CA ASN A 225 -2.67 7.28 4.14
C ASN A 225 -3.50 8.56 4.24
N LEU A 226 -4.79 8.38 4.49
CA LEU A 226 -5.78 9.45 4.48
C LEU A 226 -6.30 9.75 5.88
N SER A 227 -6.43 11.02 6.20
CA SER A 227 -7.21 11.40 7.37
C SER A 227 -8.69 11.46 7.00
N VAL A 228 -9.53 10.76 7.75
CA VAL A 228 -10.98 10.78 7.56
C VAL A 228 -11.58 11.71 8.59
N LYS A 229 -12.29 12.75 8.14
CA LYS A 229 -13.09 13.58 9.05
C LYS A 229 -14.28 12.77 9.57
N ASN A 230 -14.53 12.83 10.86
CA ASN A 230 -15.66 12.19 11.50
C ASN A 230 -16.96 12.47 10.73
N ASN A 231 -17.73 11.43 10.44
CA ASN A 231 -19.03 11.46 9.75
C ASN A 231 -19.03 11.86 8.24
N SER A 232 -17.89 11.93 7.57
CA SER A 232 -17.85 12.16 6.13
C SER A 232 -17.45 10.89 5.37
N ASN A 233 -18.09 10.64 4.24
CA ASN A 233 -17.66 9.61 3.28
C ASN A 233 -16.72 10.19 2.19
N GLU A 234 -16.33 11.45 2.31
CA GLU A 234 -15.53 12.15 1.32
C GLU A 234 -14.07 12.23 1.76
N PHE A 235 -13.17 11.99 0.83
CA PHE A 235 -11.72 12.20 1.02
C PHE A 235 -11.34 13.57 0.50
N HIS A 236 -11.36 14.57 1.36
CA HIS A 236 -11.00 15.94 0.97
C HIS A 236 -9.56 16.10 0.47
N GLN A 237 -8.70 15.09 0.71
CA GLN A 237 -7.32 15.08 0.22
C GLN A 237 -7.18 14.43 -1.16
N LEU A 238 -8.21 13.68 -1.62
CA LEU A 238 -8.24 13.06 -2.94
C LEU A 238 -9.36 13.72 -3.74
N ILE A 239 -8.99 14.36 -4.83
CA ILE A 239 -9.92 15.07 -5.70
C ILE A 239 -9.84 14.54 -7.13
N HIS A 240 -10.96 14.55 -7.82
CA HIS A 240 -11.00 14.25 -9.24
C HIS A 240 -10.26 15.32 -10.03
N PRO A 241 -9.37 14.94 -10.96
CA PRO A 241 -8.55 15.90 -11.70
C PRO A 241 -9.36 16.77 -12.65
N GLU A 242 -10.56 16.33 -13.05
CA GLU A 242 -11.38 17.02 -14.04
C GLU A 242 -12.23 18.15 -13.44
N ASP A 243 -12.80 17.92 -12.25
CA ASP A 243 -13.79 18.84 -11.66
C ASP A 243 -13.48 19.26 -10.22
N GLY A 244 -12.41 18.73 -9.63
CA GLY A 244 -12.00 19.04 -8.26
C GLY A 244 -12.92 18.48 -7.17
N THR A 245 -13.87 17.58 -7.51
CA THR A 245 -14.76 16.98 -6.52
C THR A 245 -14.02 15.93 -5.68
N PRO A 246 -14.35 15.77 -4.38
CA PRO A 246 -13.74 14.75 -3.54
C PRO A 246 -14.09 13.34 -3.98
N TYR A 247 -13.13 12.43 -3.98
CA TYR A 247 -13.40 11.00 -4.04
C TYR A 247 -14.19 10.55 -2.81
N LYS A 248 -15.06 9.55 -3.01
CA LYS A 248 -15.92 9.03 -1.95
C LYS A 248 -15.53 7.63 -1.53
N ARG A 249 -15.59 7.40 -0.22
CA ARG A 249 -15.50 6.08 0.36
C ARG A 249 -16.75 5.30 0.05
N LYS A 250 -16.58 4.09 -0.47
CA LYS A 250 -17.62 3.12 -0.79
C LYS A 250 -17.40 1.84 0.04
N VAL A 251 -18.38 0.96 0.06
CA VAL A 251 -18.27 -0.38 0.67
C VAL A 251 -18.77 -1.44 -0.29
N TYR A 252 -18.20 -2.65 -0.20
CA TYR A 252 -18.71 -3.83 -0.86
C TYR A 252 -18.74 -5.03 0.10
N ALA A 253 -19.65 -5.97 -0.12
CA ALA A 253 -19.74 -7.17 0.70
C ALA A 253 -18.73 -8.22 0.24
N LYS A 254 -17.93 -8.75 1.17
CA LYS A 254 -16.99 -9.85 0.95
C LYS A 254 -16.89 -10.70 2.20
N GLN A 255 -17.14 -12.00 2.08
CA GLN A 255 -16.99 -12.97 3.17
C GLN A 255 -17.65 -12.52 4.50
N GLY A 256 -18.87 -11.99 4.43
CA GLY A 256 -19.64 -11.54 5.60
C GLY A 256 -19.21 -10.19 6.19
N MET A 257 -18.29 -9.48 5.54
CA MET A 257 -17.84 -8.15 5.94
C MET A 257 -18.24 -7.08 4.91
N LEU A 258 -18.39 -5.84 5.39
CA LEU A 258 -18.49 -4.66 4.53
C LEU A 258 -17.10 -4.02 4.43
N VAL A 259 -16.48 -4.19 3.27
CA VAL A 259 -15.09 -3.78 3.00
C VAL A 259 -15.07 -2.36 2.45
N PRO A 260 -14.48 -1.38 3.15
CA PRO A 260 -14.33 -0.02 2.64
C PRO A 260 -13.30 0.04 1.52
N TYR A 261 -13.61 0.87 0.51
CA TYR A 261 -12.72 1.10 -0.63
C TYR A 261 -12.94 2.49 -1.24
N VAL A 262 -12.02 2.88 -2.09
CA VAL A 262 -12.14 4.02 -2.99
C VAL A 262 -11.78 3.57 -4.40
N ASP A 263 -12.59 3.92 -5.39
CA ASP A 263 -12.25 3.72 -6.80
C ASP A 263 -11.60 5.00 -7.32
N ILE A 264 -10.42 4.90 -7.89
CA ILE A 264 -9.62 6.01 -8.40
C ILE A 264 -9.47 5.88 -9.91
N ASP A 265 -9.71 6.97 -10.62
CA ASP A 265 -9.66 7.02 -12.07
C ASP A 265 -8.21 6.88 -12.58
N PHE A 266 -8.06 6.23 -13.73
CA PHE A 266 -6.79 6.13 -14.43
C PHE A 266 -6.99 6.15 -15.95
N ASP A 267 -5.91 6.50 -16.68
CA ASP A 267 -5.92 6.52 -18.13
C ASP A 267 -5.50 5.15 -18.70
N LEU A 268 -6.34 4.58 -19.56
CA LEU A 268 -6.08 3.28 -20.22
C LEU A 268 -4.83 3.27 -21.09
N LYS A 269 -4.25 4.44 -21.45
CA LYS A 269 -2.96 4.51 -22.17
C LYS A 269 -1.80 3.84 -21.43
N TYR A 270 -1.89 3.70 -20.11
CA TYR A 270 -0.89 3.02 -19.30
C TYR A 270 -1.01 1.49 -19.35
N LEU A 271 -2.11 0.94 -19.86
CA LEU A 271 -2.28 -0.49 -20.06
C LEU A 271 -1.49 -0.92 -21.31
N GLN A 272 -0.48 -1.76 -21.13
CA GLN A 272 0.45 -2.18 -22.18
C GLN A 272 0.09 -3.51 -22.81
N SER A 273 -0.47 -4.45 -22.03
CA SER A 273 -0.91 -5.76 -22.56
C SER A 273 -1.87 -6.44 -21.58
N ILE A 274 -2.56 -7.45 -22.09
CA ILE A 274 -3.35 -8.40 -21.30
C ILE A 274 -2.81 -9.81 -21.57
N THR A 275 -2.47 -10.57 -20.51
CA THR A 275 -2.12 -11.97 -20.61
C THR A 275 -3.27 -12.81 -20.05
N VAL A 276 -3.75 -13.77 -20.82
CA VAL A 276 -4.82 -14.69 -20.44
C VAL A 276 -4.24 -15.89 -19.71
N SER A 277 -4.92 -16.36 -18.67
CA SER A 277 -4.54 -17.51 -17.85
C SER A 277 -4.20 -18.76 -18.70
N PRO A 278 -3.25 -19.60 -18.24
CA PRO A 278 -2.84 -20.82 -18.94
C PRO A 278 -3.97 -21.84 -19.11
N THR A 279 -5.00 -21.79 -18.26
CA THR A 279 -6.12 -22.77 -18.25
C THR A 279 -7.31 -22.31 -19.09
N SER A 280 -7.34 -21.06 -19.50
CA SER A 280 -8.45 -20.47 -20.25
C SER A 280 -8.46 -20.90 -21.71
N ASN A 281 -9.66 -20.95 -22.31
CA ASN A 281 -9.77 -21.07 -23.76
C ASN A 281 -9.34 -19.76 -24.43
N PHE A 282 -8.04 -19.65 -24.68
CA PHE A 282 -7.41 -18.44 -25.19
C PHE A 282 -8.12 -17.84 -26.41
N LYS A 283 -8.48 -18.67 -27.41
CA LYS A 283 -9.12 -18.20 -28.64
C LYS A 283 -10.45 -17.51 -28.36
N LYS A 284 -11.29 -18.10 -27.50
CA LYS A 284 -12.61 -17.53 -27.14
C LYS A 284 -12.44 -16.27 -26.27
N VAL A 285 -11.56 -16.32 -25.25
CA VAL A 285 -11.30 -15.17 -24.39
C VAL A 285 -10.73 -14.00 -25.19
N LYS A 286 -9.77 -14.26 -26.10
CA LYS A 286 -9.20 -13.22 -26.99
C LYS A 286 -10.25 -12.55 -27.86
N GLN A 287 -11.22 -13.31 -28.40
CA GLN A 287 -12.32 -12.74 -29.17
C GLN A 287 -13.20 -11.81 -28.32
N GLY A 288 -13.59 -12.24 -27.12
CA GLY A 288 -14.37 -11.43 -26.19
C GLY A 288 -13.62 -10.16 -25.76
N LEU A 289 -12.34 -10.29 -25.43
CA LEU A 289 -11.50 -9.14 -25.06
C LEU A 289 -11.39 -8.10 -26.17
N LYS A 290 -11.27 -8.52 -27.45
CA LYS A 290 -11.26 -7.57 -28.58
C LYS A 290 -12.54 -6.75 -28.67
N ILE A 291 -13.70 -7.34 -28.36
CA ILE A 291 -14.99 -6.61 -28.35
C ILE A 291 -14.95 -5.55 -27.23
N VAL A 292 -14.62 -5.96 -26.00
CA VAL A 292 -14.60 -5.06 -24.84
C VAL A 292 -13.59 -3.92 -25.04
N LEU A 293 -12.40 -4.21 -25.60
CA LEU A 293 -11.39 -3.19 -25.88
C LEU A 293 -11.84 -2.22 -26.98
N CYS A 294 -12.47 -2.73 -28.03
CA CYS A 294 -13.02 -1.91 -29.11
C CYS A 294 -14.07 -0.91 -28.59
N GLU A 295 -14.95 -1.33 -27.67
CA GLU A 295 -15.91 -0.45 -26.98
C GLU A 295 -15.24 0.70 -26.21
N GLN A 296 -13.98 0.50 -25.79
CA GLN A 296 -13.17 1.53 -25.11
C GLN A 296 -12.27 2.33 -26.07
N GLY A 297 -12.38 2.10 -27.39
CA GLY A 297 -11.57 2.74 -28.41
C GLY A 297 -10.13 2.22 -28.49
N ILE A 298 -9.86 1.02 -27.95
CA ILE A 298 -8.54 0.39 -27.94
C ILE A 298 -8.52 -0.72 -28.99
N THR A 299 -7.70 -0.59 -30.04
CA THR A 299 -7.62 -1.56 -31.15
C THR A 299 -6.36 -2.42 -31.14
N ASP A 300 -5.24 -1.87 -30.66
CA ASP A 300 -3.91 -2.45 -30.87
C ASP A 300 -3.25 -2.97 -29.59
N LEU A 301 -4.04 -3.16 -28.50
CA LEU A 301 -3.48 -3.70 -27.26
C LEU A 301 -3.11 -5.19 -27.44
N PRO A 302 -1.86 -5.58 -27.14
CA PRO A 302 -1.42 -6.97 -27.20
C PRO A 302 -2.22 -7.85 -26.24
N ILE A 303 -2.75 -8.97 -26.75
CA ILE A 303 -3.41 -10.01 -25.94
C ILE A 303 -2.60 -11.30 -26.07
N ASN A 304 -1.94 -11.68 -25.01
CA ASN A 304 -1.03 -12.83 -24.91
C ASN A 304 -1.69 -14.00 -24.20
N HIS A 305 -1.12 -15.19 -24.32
CA HIS A 305 -1.45 -16.37 -23.54
C HIS A 305 -0.31 -16.64 -22.57
N SER A 306 -0.60 -17.10 -21.36
CA SER A 306 0.42 -17.57 -20.41
C SER A 306 1.25 -18.70 -21.04
N GLU A 307 2.55 -18.69 -20.79
CA GLU A 307 3.48 -19.73 -21.25
C GLU A 307 3.58 -20.89 -20.27
N ILE A 308 2.91 -20.83 -19.12
CA ILE A 308 2.92 -21.90 -18.12
C ILE A 308 2.18 -23.13 -18.69
N PRO A 309 2.85 -24.29 -18.78
CA PRO A 309 2.29 -25.49 -19.40
C PRO A 309 1.34 -26.24 -18.46
N LEU A 310 0.23 -25.60 -18.08
CA LEU A 310 -0.81 -26.24 -17.28
C LEU A 310 -1.79 -27.00 -18.16
N ARG A 311 -2.06 -28.25 -17.77
CA ARG A 311 -3.14 -29.07 -18.30
C ARG A 311 -4.12 -29.36 -17.16
N PHE A 312 -5.41 -29.18 -17.42
CA PHE A 312 -6.51 -29.64 -16.57
C PHE A 312 -7.29 -30.70 -17.31
#